data_6256024cfe97a8e41989912b331ac876
#
_entry.id   6256024cfe97a8e41989912b331ac876
#
_cell.length_a   1.000
_cell.length_b   1.000
_cell.length_c   1.000
_cell.angle_alpha   90.00
_cell.angle_beta   90.00
_cell.angle_gamma   90.00
#
_symmetry.space_group_name_H-M   'P 1'
#
loop_
_entity.id
_entity.type
_entity.pdbx_description
1 polymer ?
#
loop_
_entity_poly.entity_id
_entity_poly.type
_entity_poly.pdbx_seq_one_letter_code
_entity_poly.pdbx_strand_id
1 'polypeptide(L)'
;MAKAVRYHKQGGPEVLQLDDVEVGEPGAGQVRIRHTAIGVNFVDTYQRSGLYPMQLPAVAGNEAAGVVDAVGSGVSDLKKGDRVCYTGLPGSYCDLRLVPADRLVKIPDGITDEQVASMLLKGLTVHYLIFTTYPVKKGETVLWHAAAGGVGLIACQWLRALGVKTIGTAGSDDKCKLAKEHGADYVINYSTENWVEKVKEITGGKKVPVVYDGVGKATWEGSLDCLAPRGLIASFGNASGAVAPVNLGILSTKGSLYVTRPTLATHIAKREDLVWRAKELFDIVKSGKVKIETTKKYKLADAAQAHRDLEGRKTTGSVVLIP
;
A
#
# COMPACT_ATOMS: atom_id res chain seq x y z
N MET A 1 -28.39 6.72 10.86
CA MET A 1 -26.99 6.84 11.38
C MET A 1 -26.14 5.80 10.69
N ALA A 2 -24.89 6.10 10.46
CA ALA A 2 -23.90 5.20 9.89
C ALA A 2 -22.98 4.65 11.00
N LYS A 3 -22.30 3.54 10.75
CA LYS A 3 -21.29 2.99 11.65
C LYS A 3 -19.89 3.39 11.17
N ALA A 4 -19.02 3.83 12.09
CA ALA A 4 -17.63 4.14 11.79
C ALA A 4 -16.69 3.68 12.90
N VAL A 5 -15.53 3.16 12.55
CA VAL A 5 -14.47 2.83 13.50
C VAL A 5 -13.62 4.07 13.75
N ARG A 6 -13.71 4.60 14.95
CA ARG A 6 -13.07 5.84 15.40
C ARG A 6 -12.03 5.57 16.47
N TYR A 7 -11.14 6.52 16.66
CA TYR A 7 -10.26 6.59 17.82
C TYR A 7 -10.20 8.03 18.34
N HIS A 8 -10.33 8.16 19.67
CA HIS A 8 -10.40 9.43 20.39
C HIS A 8 -9.05 9.84 20.99
N LYS A 9 -8.11 8.90 21.02
CA LYS A 9 -6.72 9.08 21.42
C LYS A 9 -5.82 8.16 20.60
N GLN A 10 -4.56 8.53 20.47
CA GLN A 10 -3.54 7.66 19.88
C GLN A 10 -3.25 6.47 20.78
N GLY A 11 -2.87 5.32 20.19
CA GLY A 11 -2.56 4.13 20.97
C GLY A 11 -2.47 2.85 20.14
N GLY A 12 -2.55 1.72 20.84
CA GLY A 12 -2.61 0.39 20.23
C GLY A 12 -3.98 0.11 19.58
N PRO A 13 -4.19 -1.11 19.02
CA PRO A 13 -5.44 -1.46 18.36
C PRO A 13 -6.71 -1.32 19.24
N GLU A 14 -6.56 -1.37 20.55
CA GLU A 14 -7.62 -1.26 21.55
C GLU A 14 -8.31 0.12 21.55
N VAL A 15 -7.71 1.16 20.98
CA VAL A 15 -8.33 2.49 20.91
C VAL A 15 -9.38 2.62 19.80
N LEU A 16 -9.45 1.63 18.88
CA LEU A 16 -10.44 1.58 17.81
C LEU A 16 -11.81 1.17 18.38
N GLN A 17 -12.80 2.04 18.20
CA GLN A 17 -14.17 1.87 18.69
C GLN A 17 -15.16 2.02 17.55
N LEU A 18 -16.21 1.20 17.54
CA LEU A 18 -17.30 1.30 16.57
C LEU A 18 -18.35 2.28 17.11
N ASP A 19 -18.43 3.45 16.50
CA ASP A 19 -19.32 4.53 16.86
C ASP A 19 -20.47 4.69 15.85
N ASP A 20 -21.58 5.24 16.30
CA ASP A 20 -22.63 5.78 15.44
C ASP A 20 -22.24 7.21 15.03
N VAL A 21 -22.32 7.48 13.72
CA VAL A 21 -22.01 8.80 13.15
C VAL A 21 -23.14 9.28 12.24
N GLU A 22 -23.37 10.58 12.24
CA GLU A 22 -24.26 11.20 11.28
C GLU A 22 -23.51 11.49 9.98
N VAL A 23 -24.12 11.11 8.85
CA VAL A 23 -23.61 11.42 7.51
C VAL A 23 -24.71 12.24 6.82
N GLY A 24 -24.44 13.51 6.60
CA GLY A 24 -25.38 14.41 5.95
C GLY A 24 -25.60 14.12 4.47
N GLU A 25 -26.34 15.01 3.81
CA GLU A 25 -26.48 15.00 2.36
C GLU A 25 -25.22 15.56 1.68
N PRO A 26 -24.87 15.07 0.48
CA PRO A 26 -23.67 15.54 -0.22
C PRO A 26 -23.84 17.00 -0.67
N GLY A 27 -22.89 17.84 -0.30
CA GLY A 27 -22.78 19.22 -0.77
C GLY A 27 -22.26 19.31 -2.22
N ALA A 28 -22.05 20.52 -2.71
CA ALA A 28 -21.52 20.75 -4.06
C ALA A 28 -20.16 20.03 -4.26
N GLY A 29 -20.04 19.27 -5.34
CA GLY A 29 -18.82 18.49 -5.67
C GLY A 29 -18.59 17.25 -4.81
N GLN A 30 -19.51 16.89 -3.92
CA GLN A 30 -19.42 15.72 -3.06
C GLN A 30 -20.32 14.57 -3.52
N VAL A 31 -19.95 13.36 -3.11
CA VAL A 31 -20.71 12.13 -3.32
C VAL A 31 -20.81 11.39 -2.00
N ARG A 32 -22.02 10.89 -1.67
CA ARG A 32 -22.21 9.95 -0.58
C ARG A 32 -22.02 8.53 -1.10
N ILE A 33 -21.12 7.77 -0.46
CA ILE A 33 -20.78 6.41 -0.85
C ILE A 33 -21.16 5.46 0.27
N ARG A 34 -21.83 4.37 -0.09
CA ARG A 34 -22.01 3.18 0.75
C ARG A 34 -20.87 2.22 0.45
N HIS A 35 -20.03 1.95 1.42
CA HIS A 35 -18.92 1.03 1.26
C HIS A 35 -19.41 -0.42 1.17
N THR A 36 -18.72 -1.20 0.35
CA THR A 36 -18.93 -2.65 0.20
C THR A 36 -17.71 -3.45 0.62
N ALA A 37 -16.52 -2.82 0.52
CA ALA A 37 -15.25 -3.38 1.00
C ALA A 37 -14.27 -2.25 1.33
N ILE A 38 -13.50 -2.43 2.40
CA ILE A 38 -12.56 -1.44 2.92
C ILE A 38 -11.19 -2.09 3.06
N GLY A 39 -10.15 -1.50 2.48
CA GLY A 39 -8.79 -2.02 2.57
C GLY A 39 -8.12 -1.70 3.92
N VAL A 40 -7.39 -2.67 4.47
CA VAL A 40 -6.58 -2.48 5.68
C VAL A 40 -5.11 -2.32 5.27
N ASN A 41 -4.47 -1.26 5.75
CA ASN A 41 -3.13 -0.88 5.35
C ASN A 41 -2.26 -0.48 6.55
N PHE A 42 -0.93 -0.63 6.44
CA PHE A 42 -0.01 -0.20 7.51
C PHE A 42 -0.11 1.29 7.83
N VAL A 43 -0.44 2.14 6.86
CA VAL A 43 -0.63 3.58 7.10
C VAL A 43 -1.74 3.86 8.12
N ASP A 44 -2.77 3.01 8.17
CA ASP A 44 -3.85 3.11 9.14
C ASP A 44 -3.32 2.90 10.57
N THR A 45 -2.36 2.00 10.75
CA THR A 45 -1.69 1.77 12.04
C THR A 45 -0.79 2.93 12.44
N TYR A 46 -0.10 3.55 11.48
CA TYR A 46 0.76 4.71 11.73
C TYR A 46 -0.05 5.94 12.16
N GLN A 47 -1.22 6.16 11.56
CA GLN A 47 -2.15 7.22 11.93
C GLN A 47 -2.74 6.97 13.32
N ARG A 48 -3.22 5.75 13.57
CA ARG A 48 -3.78 5.38 14.87
C ARG A 48 -2.76 5.50 16.01
N SER A 49 -1.52 5.07 15.79
CA SER A 49 -0.46 5.10 16.82
C SER A 49 0.15 6.47 17.04
N GLY A 50 -0.12 7.45 16.16
CA GLY A 50 0.44 8.80 16.22
C GLY A 50 1.78 8.97 15.53
N LEU A 51 2.33 7.94 14.87
CA LEU A 51 3.51 8.09 14.03
C LEU A 51 3.26 9.08 12.88
N TYR A 52 2.02 9.08 12.35
CA TYR A 52 1.53 10.10 11.43
C TYR A 52 0.40 10.87 12.12
N PRO A 53 0.64 12.16 12.45
CA PRO A 53 -0.32 12.96 13.22
C PRO A 53 -1.69 13.06 12.52
N MET A 54 -2.76 12.89 13.30
CA MET A 54 -4.14 13.06 12.88
C MET A 54 -4.88 13.96 13.85
N GLN A 55 -5.83 14.74 13.34
CA GLN A 55 -6.77 15.46 14.20
C GLN A 55 -7.74 14.47 14.83
N LEU A 56 -7.91 14.54 16.15
CA LEU A 56 -8.79 13.64 16.92
C LEU A 56 -10.10 14.36 17.32
N PRO A 57 -11.21 13.63 17.42
CA PRO A 57 -11.37 12.21 17.12
C PRO A 57 -11.32 11.95 15.62
N ALA A 58 -10.73 10.81 15.20
CA ALA A 58 -10.57 10.45 13.80
C ALA A 58 -11.25 9.13 13.46
N VAL A 59 -11.79 9.01 12.25
CA VAL A 59 -12.19 7.74 11.64
C VAL A 59 -10.97 7.12 10.98
N ALA A 60 -10.71 5.84 11.23
CA ALA A 60 -9.57 5.13 10.67
C ALA A 60 -9.75 4.81 9.17
N GLY A 61 -8.64 4.36 8.53
CA GLY A 61 -8.66 3.82 7.18
C GLY A 61 -8.39 4.83 6.07
N ASN A 62 -7.88 4.34 4.92
CA ASN A 62 -7.43 5.18 3.80
C ASN A 62 -7.89 4.70 2.43
N GLU A 63 -8.64 3.61 2.34
CA GLU A 63 -8.99 2.95 1.07
C GLU A 63 -10.33 2.25 1.19
N ALA A 64 -11.20 2.42 0.19
CA ALA A 64 -12.45 1.67 0.11
C ALA A 64 -12.98 1.56 -1.33
N ALA A 65 -13.81 0.55 -1.54
CA ALA A 65 -14.71 0.40 -2.66
C ALA A 65 -16.16 0.48 -2.17
N GLY A 66 -17.07 0.93 -3.01
CA GLY A 66 -18.48 1.04 -2.67
C GLY A 66 -19.33 1.49 -3.83
N VAL A 67 -20.59 1.80 -3.50
CA VAL A 67 -21.59 2.23 -4.46
C VAL A 67 -22.02 3.66 -4.13
N VAL A 68 -22.17 4.48 -5.15
CA VAL A 68 -22.69 5.83 -5.03
C VAL A 68 -24.15 5.76 -4.52
N ASP A 69 -24.41 6.33 -3.34
CA ASP A 69 -25.72 6.41 -2.71
C ASP A 69 -26.46 7.70 -3.09
N ALA A 70 -25.74 8.83 -3.10
CA ALA A 70 -26.26 10.13 -3.52
C ALA A 70 -25.14 11.00 -4.08
N VAL A 71 -25.50 11.95 -4.94
CA VAL A 71 -24.57 12.92 -5.55
C VAL A 71 -25.00 14.35 -5.24
N GLY A 72 -24.04 15.21 -4.92
CA GLY A 72 -24.25 16.64 -4.71
C GLY A 72 -24.29 17.43 -6.02
N SER A 73 -24.62 18.70 -5.94
CA SER A 73 -24.65 19.59 -7.10
C SER A 73 -23.28 19.71 -7.76
N GLY A 74 -23.25 19.90 -9.07
CA GLY A 74 -22.01 20.04 -9.84
C GLY A 74 -21.28 18.73 -10.16
N VAL A 75 -21.76 17.57 -9.68
CA VAL A 75 -21.21 16.25 -10.05
C VAL A 75 -21.96 15.72 -11.27
N SER A 76 -21.27 15.60 -12.39
CA SER A 76 -21.85 15.19 -13.69
C SER A 76 -21.39 13.82 -14.19
N ASP A 77 -20.24 13.34 -13.71
CA ASP A 77 -19.59 12.12 -14.18
C ASP A 77 -19.95 10.87 -13.34
N LEU A 78 -20.68 11.06 -12.23
CA LEU A 78 -21.12 10.00 -11.33
C LEU A 78 -22.64 10.08 -11.09
N LYS A 79 -23.26 8.91 -10.89
CA LYS A 79 -24.69 8.78 -10.56
C LYS A 79 -24.90 7.71 -9.51
N LYS A 80 -26.06 7.77 -8.83
CA LYS A 80 -26.49 6.72 -7.90
C LYS A 80 -26.43 5.34 -8.56
N GLY A 81 -25.83 4.38 -7.85
CA GLY A 81 -25.62 3.02 -8.33
C GLY A 81 -24.27 2.79 -8.99
N ASP A 82 -23.49 3.82 -9.35
CA ASP A 82 -22.14 3.63 -9.89
C ASP A 82 -21.23 2.98 -8.85
N ARG A 83 -20.47 1.96 -9.27
CA ARG A 83 -19.43 1.34 -8.45
C ARG A 83 -18.16 2.19 -8.51
N VAL A 84 -17.67 2.59 -7.35
CA VAL A 84 -16.54 3.53 -7.21
C VAL A 84 -15.58 3.09 -6.14
N CYS A 85 -14.35 3.59 -6.23
CA CYS A 85 -13.31 3.39 -5.24
C CYS A 85 -12.50 4.67 -5.05
N TYR A 86 -11.80 4.73 -3.93
CA TYR A 86 -10.87 5.82 -3.63
C TYR A 86 -9.76 5.35 -2.68
N THR A 87 -8.66 6.10 -2.64
CA THR A 87 -7.58 5.93 -1.69
C THR A 87 -6.91 7.26 -1.37
N GLY A 88 -6.13 7.28 -0.28
CA GLY A 88 -5.38 8.47 0.15
C GLY A 88 -6.25 9.52 0.83
N LEU A 89 -7.47 9.17 1.22
CA LEU A 89 -8.39 10.01 2.01
C LEU A 89 -8.67 9.31 3.35
N PRO A 90 -8.16 9.80 4.48
CA PRO A 90 -8.44 9.22 5.79
C PRO A 90 -9.94 9.14 6.09
N GLY A 91 -10.36 8.11 6.85
CA GLY A 91 -11.72 7.93 7.30
C GLY A 91 -12.54 6.92 6.52
N SER A 92 -11.92 5.88 5.95
CA SER A 92 -12.63 4.86 5.19
C SER A 92 -13.28 3.75 6.04
N TYR A 93 -12.91 3.60 7.32
CA TYR A 93 -13.49 2.56 8.16
C TYR A 93 -14.91 2.94 8.63
N CYS A 94 -15.83 2.98 7.70
CA CYS A 94 -17.24 3.25 7.93
C CYS A 94 -18.10 2.57 6.85
N ASP A 95 -19.39 2.45 7.10
CA ASP A 95 -20.34 1.90 6.12
C ASP A 95 -20.84 2.95 5.12
N LEU A 96 -20.84 4.25 5.52
CA LEU A 96 -21.33 5.36 4.70
C LEU A 96 -20.50 6.62 4.98
N ARG A 97 -20.12 7.37 3.94
CA ARG A 97 -19.46 8.67 4.10
C ARG A 97 -19.61 9.59 2.89
N LEU A 98 -19.30 10.88 3.10
CA LEU A 98 -19.12 11.86 2.02
C LEU A 98 -17.68 11.86 1.54
N VAL A 99 -17.50 11.91 0.21
CA VAL A 99 -16.17 11.96 -0.46
C VAL A 99 -16.22 13.00 -1.58
N PRO A 100 -15.19 13.81 -1.80
CA PRO A 100 -15.10 14.67 -2.99
C PRO A 100 -15.15 13.82 -4.26
N ALA A 101 -15.97 14.22 -5.23
CA ALA A 101 -16.20 13.47 -6.46
C ALA A 101 -14.91 13.29 -7.29
N ASP A 102 -14.03 14.29 -7.28
CA ASP A 102 -12.75 14.29 -7.98
C ASP A 102 -11.74 13.26 -7.44
N ARG A 103 -12.02 12.69 -6.26
CA ARG A 103 -11.18 11.63 -5.65
C ARG A 103 -11.68 10.23 -5.95
N LEU A 104 -12.84 10.10 -6.61
CA LEU A 104 -13.46 8.83 -6.93
C LEU A 104 -13.04 8.31 -8.31
N VAL A 105 -12.77 7.02 -8.40
CA VAL A 105 -12.51 6.31 -9.65
C VAL A 105 -13.59 5.25 -9.83
N LYS A 106 -14.19 5.17 -11.04
CA LYS A 106 -15.14 4.10 -11.36
C LYS A 106 -14.43 2.75 -11.42
N ILE A 107 -15.07 1.76 -10.82
CA ILE A 107 -14.57 0.38 -10.86
C ILE A 107 -15.03 -0.25 -12.18
N PRO A 108 -14.10 -0.73 -13.02
CA PRO A 108 -14.47 -1.34 -14.29
C PRO A 108 -15.09 -2.73 -14.08
N ASP A 109 -15.87 -3.17 -15.07
CA ASP A 109 -16.41 -4.53 -15.09
C ASP A 109 -15.29 -5.58 -15.07
N GLY A 110 -15.58 -6.72 -14.42
CA GLY A 110 -14.64 -7.83 -14.26
C GLY A 110 -13.70 -7.71 -13.05
N ILE A 111 -13.80 -6.61 -12.26
CA ILE A 111 -13.08 -6.45 -10.99
C ILE A 111 -14.10 -6.32 -9.86
N THR A 112 -13.94 -7.11 -8.79
CA THR A 112 -14.83 -7.05 -7.63
C THR A 112 -14.43 -5.93 -6.67
N ASP A 113 -15.37 -5.48 -5.84
CA ASP A 113 -15.12 -4.45 -4.84
C ASP A 113 -14.06 -4.88 -3.81
N GLU A 114 -14.08 -6.16 -3.43
CA GLU A 114 -13.08 -6.72 -2.52
C GLU A 114 -11.68 -6.73 -3.16
N GLN A 115 -11.57 -7.06 -4.45
CA GLN A 115 -10.29 -6.96 -5.17
C GLN A 115 -9.78 -5.52 -5.18
N VAL A 116 -10.67 -4.55 -5.45
CA VAL A 116 -10.29 -3.13 -5.45
C VAL A 116 -9.83 -2.68 -4.07
N ALA A 117 -10.58 -2.98 -3.01
CA ALA A 117 -10.19 -2.66 -1.63
C ALA A 117 -8.91 -3.40 -1.18
N SER A 118 -8.55 -4.50 -1.84
CA SER A 118 -7.31 -5.24 -1.60
C SER A 118 -6.11 -4.66 -2.34
N MET A 119 -6.32 -3.85 -3.38
CA MET A 119 -5.23 -3.48 -4.30
C MET A 119 -5.04 -1.98 -4.55
N LEU A 120 -6.05 -1.13 -4.38
CA LEU A 120 -5.97 0.23 -4.92
C LEU A 120 -4.82 1.04 -4.31
N LEU A 121 -4.74 1.15 -2.98
CA LEU A 121 -3.64 1.82 -2.29
C LEU A 121 -2.31 1.14 -2.58
N LYS A 122 -2.28 -0.19 -2.47
CA LYS A 122 -1.08 -1.01 -2.63
C LYS A 122 -0.57 -0.97 -4.08
N GLY A 123 -1.46 -1.16 -5.05
CA GLY A 123 -1.14 -1.16 -6.47
C GLY A 123 -0.71 0.22 -6.99
N LEU A 124 -1.37 1.30 -6.55
CA LEU A 124 -0.92 2.65 -6.87
C LEU A 124 0.43 2.97 -6.23
N THR A 125 0.71 2.39 -5.04
CA THR A 125 2.04 2.48 -4.42
C THR A 125 3.09 1.77 -5.27
N VAL A 126 2.83 0.55 -5.72
CA VAL A 126 3.73 -0.15 -6.65
C VAL A 126 3.93 0.66 -7.92
N HIS A 127 2.83 1.16 -8.49
CA HIS A 127 2.87 1.92 -9.74
C HIS A 127 3.81 3.11 -9.65
N TYR A 128 3.63 4.00 -8.67
CA TYR A 128 4.51 5.17 -8.60
C TYR A 128 5.96 4.79 -8.29
N LEU A 129 6.19 3.74 -7.51
CA LEU A 129 7.54 3.28 -7.18
C LEU A 129 8.31 2.83 -8.42
N ILE A 130 7.68 2.02 -9.29
CA ILE A 130 8.36 1.38 -10.43
C ILE A 130 8.30 2.19 -11.73
N PHE A 131 7.41 3.19 -11.85
CA PHE A 131 7.28 3.99 -13.07
C PHE A 131 7.73 5.44 -12.91
N THR A 132 7.66 6.02 -11.71
CA THR A 132 7.97 7.45 -11.52
C THR A 132 9.04 7.74 -10.48
N THR A 133 9.14 6.95 -9.41
CA THR A 133 10.22 7.11 -8.41
C THR A 133 11.53 6.58 -8.95
N TYR A 134 11.53 5.33 -9.41
CA TYR A 134 12.62 4.72 -10.16
C TYR A 134 12.01 3.98 -11.36
N PRO A 135 12.02 4.58 -12.56
CA PRO A 135 11.52 3.91 -13.76
C PRO A 135 12.37 2.69 -14.09
N VAL A 136 11.87 1.51 -13.73
CA VAL A 136 12.59 0.24 -13.92
C VAL A 136 12.74 -0.09 -15.40
N LYS A 137 13.84 -0.76 -15.75
CA LYS A 137 14.12 -1.18 -17.12
C LYS A 137 14.13 -2.71 -17.23
N LYS A 138 13.62 -3.23 -18.33
CA LYS A 138 13.67 -4.66 -18.63
C LYS A 138 15.10 -5.20 -18.48
N GLY A 139 15.25 -6.33 -17.79
CA GLY A 139 16.53 -6.98 -17.54
C GLY A 139 17.26 -6.50 -16.27
N GLU A 140 16.81 -5.42 -15.62
CA GLU A 140 17.36 -5.02 -14.33
C GLU A 140 17.01 -6.02 -13.22
N THR A 141 17.83 -6.03 -12.17
CA THR A 141 17.55 -6.77 -10.93
C THR A 141 17.37 -5.76 -9.80
N VAL A 142 16.26 -5.84 -9.09
CA VAL A 142 15.90 -4.93 -8.00
C VAL A 142 15.74 -5.69 -6.67
N LEU A 143 15.92 -4.99 -5.53
CA LEU A 143 15.64 -5.55 -4.22
C LEU A 143 14.32 -5.00 -3.69
N TRP A 144 13.42 -5.91 -3.25
CA TRP A 144 12.13 -5.56 -2.66
C TRP A 144 11.97 -6.19 -1.26
N HIS A 145 11.90 -5.36 -0.23
CA HIS A 145 11.67 -5.83 1.13
C HIS A 145 10.19 -6.17 1.38
N ALA A 146 9.95 -7.12 2.30
CA ALA A 146 8.61 -7.63 2.63
C ALA A 146 7.83 -8.13 1.39
N ALA A 147 8.50 -8.92 0.56
CA ALA A 147 8.00 -9.38 -0.75
C ALA A 147 6.68 -10.19 -0.66
N ALA A 148 6.38 -10.83 0.48
CA ALA A 148 5.14 -11.57 0.72
C ALA A 148 4.01 -10.71 1.34
N GLY A 149 4.25 -9.41 1.56
CA GLY A 149 3.21 -8.47 1.98
C GLY A 149 2.32 -8.02 0.81
N GLY A 150 1.19 -7.37 1.12
CA GLY A 150 0.23 -6.97 0.10
C GLY A 150 0.80 -6.10 -1.03
N VAL A 151 1.70 -5.15 -0.72
CA VAL A 151 2.43 -4.36 -1.74
C VAL A 151 3.43 -5.24 -2.48
N GLY A 152 4.19 -6.08 -1.74
CA GLY A 152 5.23 -6.94 -2.30
C GLY A 152 4.70 -7.95 -3.31
N LEU A 153 3.57 -8.62 -3.02
CA LEU A 153 2.98 -9.59 -3.94
C LEU A 153 2.52 -8.95 -5.26
N ILE A 154 1.98 -7.74 -5.22
CA ILE A 154 1.63 -6.98 -6.43
C ILE A 154 2.91 -6.59 -7.18
N ALA A 155 3.93 -6.10 -6.46
CA ALA A 155 5.18 -5.66 -7.05
C ALA A 155 5.93 -6.78 -7.76
N CYS A 156 6.07 -7.95 -7.12
CA CYS A 156 6.76 -9.10 -7.72
C CYS A 156 6.13 -9.53 -9.05
N GLN A 157 4.78 -9.59 -9.09
CA GLN A 157 4.05 -9.94 -10.31
C GLN A 157 4.21 -8.86 -11.39
N TRP A 158 4.10 -7.57 -11.03
CA TRP A 158 4.18 -6.47 -11.99
C TRP A 158 5.60 -6.33 -12.55
N LEU A 159 6.62 -6.39 -11.70
CA LEU A 159 8.03 -6.38 -12.11
C LEU A 159 8.34 -7.55 -13.06
N ARG A 160 7.87 -8.76 -12.73
CA ARG A 160 7.99 -9.93 -13.63
C ARG A 160 7.32 -9.66 -14.98
N ALA A 161 6.12 -9.07 -15.00
CA ALA A 161 5.43 -8.71 -16.25
C ALA A 161 6.19 -7.70 -17.10
N LEU A 162 7.03 -6.85 -16.46
CA LEU A 162 7.92 -5.87 -17.12
C LEU A 162 9.28 -6.49 -17.53
N GLY A 163 9.54 -7.76 -17.18
CA GLY A 163 10.82 -8.42 -17.43
C GLY A 163 11.97 -7.94 -16.52
N VAL A 164 11.62 -7.46 -15.33
CA VAL A 164 12.57 -7.06 -14.27
C VAL A 164 12.69 -8.20 -13.27
N LYS A 165 13.91 -8.54 -12.88
CA LYS A 165 14.19 -9.58 -11.87
C LYS A 165 14.04 -8.99 -10.47
N THR A 166 13.37 -9.72 -9.59
CA THR A 166 13.15 -9.29 -8.21
C THR A 166 13.87 -10.21 -7.24
N ILE A 167 14.75 -9.62 -6.41
CA ILE A 167 15.22 -10.24 -5.18
C ILE A 167 14.26 -9.78 -4.09
N GLY A 168 13.48 -10.72 -3.53
CA GLY A 168 12.56 -10.45 -2.43
C GLY A 168 13.18 -10.81 -1.09
N THR A 169 12.76 -10.15 0.00
CA THR A 169 13.04 -10.61 1.36
C THR A 169 11.75 -10.91 2.10
N ALA A 170 11.76 -11.98 2.91
CA ALA A 170 10.64 -12.37 3.75
C ALA A 170 11.12 -13.01 5.06
N GLY A 171 10.24 -13.15 6.04
CA GLY A 171 10.63 -13.57 7.41
C GLY A 171 10.33 -15.03 7.75
N SER A 172 9.92 -15.86 6.78
CA SER A 172 9.75 -17.31 6.95
C SER A 172 9.75 -18.01 5.59
N ASP A 173 10.00 -19.31 5.59
CA ASP A 173 10.05 -20.13 4.37
C ASP A 173 8.72 -20.12 3.62
N ASP A 174 7.58 -20.20 4.33
CA ASP A 174 6.25 -20.11 3.70
C ASP A 174 6.04 -18.75 3.00
N LYS A 175 6.50 -17.66 3.61
CA LYS A 175 6.45 -16.33 2.99
C LYS A 175 7.40 -16.20 1.81
N CYS A 176 8.56 -16.85 1.87
CA CYS A 176 9.49 -16.92 0.75
C CYS A 176 8.87 -17.68 -0.42
N LYS A 177 8.25 -18.84 -0.15
CA LYS A 177 7.52 -19.62 -1.15
C LYS A 177 6.41 -18.80 -1.79
N LEU A 178 5.58 -18.13 -0.99
CA LEU A 178 4.50 -17.27 -1.48
C LEU A 178 5.02 -16.16 -2.41
N ALA A 179 6.07 -15.45 -2.01
CA ALA A 179 6.67 -14.39 -2.85
C ALA A 179 7.22 -14.93 -4.17
N LYS A 180 7.81 -16.14 -4.16
CA LYS A 180 8.32 -16.83 -5.36
C LYS A 180 7.19 -17.23 -6.31
N GLU A 181 6.11 -17.79 -5.79
CA GLU A 181 4.90 -18.13 -6.55
C GLU A 181 4.30 -16.89 -7.23
N HIS A 182 4.42 -15.73 -6.57
CA HIS A 182 3.96 -14.43 -7.10
C HIS A 182 5.03 -13.68 -7.92
N GLY A 183 6.07 -14.35 -8.37
CA GLY A 183 6.93 -13.81 -9.42
C GLY A 183 8.27 -13.22 -8.97
N ALA A 184 8.63 -13.30 -7.69
CA ALA A 184 9.99 -13.01 -7.27
C ALA A 184 10.96 -14.08 -7.81
N ASP A 185 12.06 -13.66 -8.44
CA ASP A 185 13.05 -14.58 -9.03
C ASP A 185 13.89 -15.24 -7.93
N TYR A 186 14.27 -14.47 -6.92
CA TYR A 186 15.02 -14.90 -5.75
C TYR A 186 14.29 -14.42 -4.50
N VAL A 187 14.24 -15.24 -3.45
CA VAL A 187 13.68 -14.81 -2.16
C VAL A 187 14.59 -15.28 -1.04
N ILE A 188 14.91 -14.36 -0.13
CA ILE A 188 15.83 -14.56 0.97
C ILE A 188 15.03 -14.55 2.28
N ASN A 189 15.18 -15.60 3.09
CA ASN A 189 14.63 -15.64 4.45
C ASN A 189 15.57 -14.90 5.40
N TYR A 190 15.28 -13.64 5.69
CA TYR A 190 16.13 -12.81 6.57
C TYR A 190 16.19 -13.29 8.02
N SER A 191 15.36 -14.25 8.43
CA SER A 191 15.40 -14.83 9.79
C SER A 191 16.50 -15.88 9.94
N THR A 192 16.93 -16.50 8.84
CA THR A 192 17.91 -17.59 8.81
C THR A 192 19.13 -17.28 7.97
N GLU A 193 19.09 -16.24 7.13
CA GLU A 193 20.15 -15.89 6.19
C GLU A 193 20.62 -14.45 6.36
N ASN A 194 21.92 -14.20 6.11
CA ASN A 194 22.41 -12.83 5.92
C ASN A 194 22.01 -12.33 4.53
N TRP A 195 20.91 -11.61 4.48
CA TRP A 195 20.32 -11.15 3.23
C TRP A 195 21.22 -10.17 2.45
N VAL A 196 22.09 -9.40 3.11
CA VAL A 196 23.02 -8.49 2.44
C VAL A 196 24.06 -9.29 1.65
N GLU A 197 24.65 -10.31 2.25
CA GLU A 197 25.61 -11.18 1.59
C GLU A 197 24.94 -11.99 0.46
N LYS A 198 23.72 -12.45 0.68
CA LYS A 198 22.94 -13.14 -0.37
C LYS A 198 22.63 -12.26 -1.57
N VAL A 199 22.31 -10.99 -1.37
CA VAL A 199 22.13 -10.04 -2.48
C VAL A 199 23.43 -9.87 -3.27
N LYS A 200 24.58 -9.78 -2.60
CA LYS A 200 25.90 -9.73 -3.27
C LYS A 200 26.15 -11.00 -4.08
N GLU A 201 25.91 -12.17 -3.50
CA GLU A 201 26.06 -13.46 -4.17
C GLU A 201 25.20 -13.54 -5.44
N ILE A 202 23.88 -13.28 -5.31
CA ILE A 202 22.91 -13.33 -6.43
C ILE A 202 23.31 -12.37 -7.55
N THR A 203 23.84 -11.20 -7.22
CA THR A 203 24.21 -10.17 -8.20
C THR A 203 25.66 -10.29 -8.69
N GLY A 204 26.41 -11.31 -8.25
CA GLY A 204 27.84 -11.45 -8.56
C GLY A 204 28.67 -10.25 -8.13
N GLY A 205 28.32 -9.63 -7.01
CA GLY A 205 28.96 -8.42 -6.46
C GLY A 205 28.54 -7.09 -7.10
N LYS A 206 27.74 -7.11 -8.16
CA LYS A 206 27.30 -5.89 -8.86
C LYS A 206 26.31 -5.06 -8.07
N LYS A 207 25.64 -5.68 -7.07
CA LYS A 207 24.57 -5.07 -6.26
C LYS A 207 23.34 -4.67 -7.11
N VAL A 208 22.41 -3.89 -6.56
CA VAL A 208 21.18 -3.49 -7.25
C VAL A 208 21.11 -1.98 -7.50
N PRO A 209 20.50 -1.52 -8.59
CA PRO A 209 20.33 -0.09 -8.86
C PRO A 209 19.30 0.55 -7.95
N VAL A 210 18.34 -0.22 -7.42
CA VAL A 210 17.29 0.29 -6.54
C VAL A 210 16.90 -0.73 -5.47
N VAL A 211 16.64 -0.21 -4.26
CA VAL A 211 16.02 -0.93 -3.15
C VAL A 211 14.70 -0.29 -2.84
N TYR A 212 13.62 -1.07 -2.85
CA TYR A 212 12.29 -0.67 -2.40
C TYR A 212 12.08 -1.12 -0.96
N ASP A 213 12.08 -0.17 -0.04
CA ASP A 213 12.06 -0.43 1.40
C ASP A 213 10.79 0.12 2.06
N GLY A 214 9.85 -0.79 2.37
CA GLY A 214 8.65 -0.51 3.16
C GLY A 214 8.81 -0.87 4.66
N VAL A 215 9.98 -1.39 5.06
CA VAL A 215 10.25 -1.92 6.41
C VAL A 215 10.83 -0.84 7.33
N GLY A 216 11.83 -0.10 6.88
CA GLY A 216 12.40 1.04 7.58
C GLY A 216 13.51 0.68 8.56
N LYS A 217 13.33 0.90 9.86
CA LYS A 217 14.38 0.81 10.89
C LYS A 217 15.26 -0.45 10.77
N ALA A 218 14.65 -1.61 10.60
CA ALA A 218 15.39 -2.89 10.60
C ALA A 218 16.17 -3.18 9.32
N THR A 219 15.89 -2.49 8.23
CA THR A 219 16.47 -2.77 6.90
C THR A 219 17.36 -1.67 6.36
N TRP A 220 17.28 -0.48 6.93
CA TRP A 220 17.90 0.74 6.40
C TRP A 220 19.38 0.57 6.04
N GLU A 221 20.23 0.14 6.99
CA GLU A 221 21.67 0.07 6.76
C GLU A 221 22.05 -0.97 5.73
N GLY A 222 21.49 -2.17 5.87
CA GLY A 222 21.71 -3.23 4.91
C GLY A 222 21.18 -2.90 3.51
N SER A 223 20.09 -2.14 3.41
CA SER A 223 19.59 -1.64 2.13
C SER A 223 20.60 -0.76 1.42
N LEU A 224 21.29 0.13 2.15
CA LEU A 224 22.38 0.93 1.60
C LEU A 224 23.57 0.07 1.14
N ASP A 225 23.86 -1.03 1.86
CA ASP A 225 24.94 -1.96 1.50
C ASP A 225 24.64 -2.78 0.25
N CYS A 226 23.38 -2.97 -0.09
CA CYS A 226 22.93 -3.68 -1.29
C CYS A 226 22.92 -2.81 -2.56
N LEU A 227 23.03 -1.48 -2.43
CA LEU A 227 22.98 -0.57 -3.57
C LEU A 227 24.30 -0.51 -4.35
N ALA A 228 24.21 -0.56 -5.66
CA ALA A 228 25.30 -0.21 -6.56
C ALA A 228 25.66 1.28 -6.42
N PRO A 229 26.89 1.71 -6.82
CA PRO A 229 27.21 3.14 -6.85
C PRO A 229 26.15 3.96 -7.61
N ARG A 230 25.72 5.07 -7.03
CA ARG A 230 24.61 5.93 -7.51
C ARG A 230 23.25 5.25 -7.52
N GLY A 231 23.10 4.15 -6.76
CA GLY A 231 21.81 3.48 -6.59
C GLY A 231 20.85 4.27 -5.71
N LEU A 232 19.57 3.96 -5.80
CA LEU A 232 18.48 4.63 -5.10
C LEU A 232 17.88 3.71 -4.03
N ILE A 233 17.71 4.20 -2.80
CA ILE A 233 16.77 3.62 -1.85
C ILE A 233 15.46 4.42 -1.87
N ALA A 234 14.38 3.75 -2.25
CA ALA A 234 13.02 4.26 -2.11
C ALA A 234 12.43 3.76 -0.79
N SER A 235 12.54 4.59 0.26
CA SER A 235 12.03 4.27 1.59
C SER A 235 10.57 4.70 1.70
N PHE A 236 9.62 3.78 1.49
CA PHE A 236 8.18 4.12 1.39
C PHE A 236 7.33 3.66 2.58
N GLY A 237 7.91 3.00 3.58
CA GLY A 237 7.19 2.49 4.76
C GLY A 237 8.03 2.48 6.04
N ASN A 238 7.38 2.13 7.16
CA ASN A 238 7.96 2.06 8.50
C ASN A 238 7.45 0.82 9.27
N ALA A 239 7.29 -0.33 8.59
CA ALA A 239 6.70 -1.52 9.21
C ALA A 239 7.48 -2.06 10.43
N SER A 240 8.77 -1.74 10.55
CA SER A 240 9.59 -2.06 11.74
C SER A 240 9.90 -0.84 12.62
N GLY A 241 9.29 0.30 12.32
CA GLY A 241 9.56 1.59 12.95
C GLY A 241 10.26 2.57 12.01
N ALA A 242 10.27 3.85 12.40
CA ALA A 242 10.93 4.91 11.63
C ALA A 242 12.45 4.71 11.59
N VAL A 243 13.07 5.08 10.47
CA VAL A 243 14.53 5.20 10.36
C VAL A 243 15.00 6.32 11.29
N ALA A 244 16.04 6.06 12.05
CA ALA A 244 16.67 7.08 12.90
C ALA A 244 17.26 8.23 12.06
N PRO A 245 17.53 9.40 12.66
CA PRO A 245 18.23 10.47 11.98
C PRO A 245 19.54 9.97 11.36
N VAL A 246 19.78 10.32 10.11
CA VAL A 246 20.90 9.81 9.30
C VAL A 246 21.86 10.95 8.98
N ASN A 247 23.16 10.74 9.21
CA ASN A 247 24.19 11.60 8.67
C ASN A 247 24.33 11.35 7.16
N LEU A 248 24.05 12.36 6.36
CA LEU A 248 24.10 12.26 4.90
C LEU A 248 25.48 11.85 4.35
N GLY A 249 26.56 12.02 5.10
CA GLY A 249 27.92 11.55 4.71
C GLY A 249 27.98 10.06 4.40
N ILE A 250 27.10 9.24 5.00
CA ILE A 250 27.02 7.80 4.71
C ILE A 250 26.68 7.52 3.23
N LEU A 251 25.89 8.38 2.59
CA LEU A 251 25.52 8.22 1.18
C LEU A 251 26.71 8.38 0.26
N SER A 252 27.60 9.31 0.58
CA SER A 252 28.88 9.50 -0.13
C SER A 252 29.79 8.28 0.04
N THR A 253 30.02 7.85 1.28
CA THR A 253 30.93 6.74 1.58
C THR A 253 30.47 5.40 1.02
N LYS A 254 29.16 5.19 0.89
CA LYS A 254 28.57 3.97 0.32
C LYS A 254 28.38 4.02 -1.20
N GLY A 255 28.88 5.05 -1.90
CA GLY A 255 28.91 5.10 -3.36
C GLY A 255 28.05 6.19 -3.99
N SER A 256 27.94 7.36 -3.37
CA SER A 256 27.13 8.50 -3.86
C SER A 256 25.66 8.12 -4.09
N LEU A 257 25.05 7.51 -3.09
CA LEU A 257 23.70 6.96 -3.17
C LEU A 257 22.63 8.06 -3.16
N TYR A 258 21.48 7.74 -3.72
CA TYR A 258 20.28 8.56 -3.64
C TYR A 258 19.29 7.98 -2.61
N VAL A 259 18.57 8.87 -1.95
CA VAL A 259 17.51 8.52 -1.00
C VAL A 259 16.27 9.32 -1.33
N THR A 260 15.13 8.65 -1.37
CA THR A 260 13.83 9.32 -1.45
C THR A 260 12.84 8.72 -0.48
N ARG A 261 11.93 9.57 0.03
CA ARG A 261 10.79 9.17 0.87
C ARG A 261 9.48 9.55 0.16
N PRO A 262 9.08 8.78 -0.86
CA PRO A 262 7.89 9.10 -1.64
C PRO A 262 6.62 8.78 -0.86
N THR A 263 5.52 9.49 -1.16
CA THR A 263 4.19 9.23 -0.61
C THR A 263 3.16 9.13 -1.72
N LEU A 264 2.21 8.20 -1.57
CA LEU A 264 1.12 8.05 -2.53
C LEU A 264 0.34 9.35 -2.71
N ALA A 265 0.07 10.08 -1.61
CA ALA A 265 -0.68 11.34 -1.64
C ALA A 265 -0.12 12.34 -2.66
N THR A 266 1.21 12.51 -2.72
CA THR A 266 1.86 13.39 -3.68
C THR A 266 1.67 12.90 -5.12
N HIS A 267 1.79 11.59 -5.33
CA HIS A 267 1.71 10.98 -6.67
C HIS A 267 0.29 10.89 -7.25
N ILE A 268 -0.74 11.08 -6.43
CA ILE A 268 -2.16 11.10 -6.84
C ILE A 268 -2.83 12.43 -6.47
N ALA A 269 -2.08 13.48 -6.21
CA ALA A 269 -2.62 14.79 -5.84
C ALA A 269 -3.51 15.35 -6.96
N LYS A 270 -3.05 15.25 -8.19
CA LYS A 270 -3.82 15.63 -9.37
C LYS A 270 -4.78 14.52 -9.79
N ARG A 271 -6.00 14.92 -10.21
CA ARG A 271 -7.04 14.00 -10.71
C ARG A 271 -6.53 13.13 -11.88
N GLU A 272 -5.83 13.73 -12.81
CA GLU A 272 -5.26 13.06 -13.98
C GLU A 272 -4.28 11.94 -13.60
N ASP A 273 -3.40 12.19 -12.62
CA ASP A 273 -2.46 11.20 -12.12
C ASP A 273 -3.15 10.02 -11.41
N LEU A 274 -4.20 10.32 -10.62
CA LEU A 274 -5.00 9.29 -9.95
C LEU A 274 -5.67 8.38 -10.98
N VAL A 275 -6.34 8.97 -11.97
CA VAL A 275 -7.08 8.22 -13.01
C VAL A 275 -6.14 7.41 -13.89
N TRP A 276 -5.04 8.00 -14.33
CA TRP A 276 -4.03 7.30 -15.12
C TRP A 276 -3.49 6.06 -14.39
N ARG A 277 -3.02 6.23 -13.15
CA ARG A 277 -2.46 5.12 -12.37
C ARG A 277 -3.48 4.05 -12.03
N ALA A 278 -4.71 4.44 -11.70
CA ALA A 278 -5.79 3.50 -11.45
C ALA A 278 -6.13 2.70 -12.71
N LYS A 279 -6.17 3.35 -13.89
CA LYS A 279 -6.39 2.67 -15.16
C LYS A 279 -5.32 1.62 -15.44
N GLU A 280 -4.04 1.96 -15.31
CA GLU A 280 -2.94 1.01 -15.55
C GLU A 280 -2.97 -0.16 -14.56
N LEU A 281 -3.31 0.11 -13.28
CA LEU A 281 -3.50 -0.96 -12.28
C LEU A 281 -4.67 -1.88 -12.67
N PHE A 282 -5.81 -1.34 -13.06
CA PHE A 282 -6.94 -2.15 -13.49
C PHE A 282 -6.63 -2.94 -14.75
N ASP A 283 -5.93 -2.36 -15.71
CA ASP A 283 -5.56 -3.02 -16.96
C ASP A 283 -4.60 -4.20 -16.71
N ILE A 284 -3.58 -4.05 -15.87
CA ILE A 284 -2.64 -5.13 -15.56
C ILE A 284 -3.32 -6.28 -14.79
N VAL A 285 -4.28 -5.96 -13.91
CA VAL A 285 -5.06 -6.97 -13.19
C VAL A 285 -6.02 -7.69 -14.15
N LYS A 286 -6.75 -6.97 -14.99
CA LYS A 286 -7.64 -7.56 -16.01
C LYS A 286 -6.88 -8.43 -17.01
N SER A 287 -5.63 -8.12 -17.31
CA SER A 287 -4.79 -8.96 -18.18
C SER A 287 -4.39 -10.30 -17.54
N GLY A 288 -4.66 -10.51 -16.26
CA GLY A 288 -4.27 -11.69 -15.49
C GLY A 288 -2.79 -11.76 -15.12
N LYS A 289 -1.97 -10.78 -15.51
CA LYS A 289 -0.53 -10.72 -15.17
C LYS A 289 -0.29 -10.38 -13.71
N VAL A 290 -1.20 -9.65 -13.08
CA VAL A 290 -1.24 -9.39 -11.64
C VAL A 290 -2.55 -9.93 -11.09
N LYS A 291 -2.47 -10.91 -10.21
CA LYS A 291 -3.62 -11.50 -9.52
C LYS A 291 -3.72 -10.88 -8.13
N ILE A 292 -4.92 -10.49 -7.75
CA ILE A 292 -5.22 -9.91 -6.45
C ILE A 292 -5.94 -10.94 -5.60
N GLU A 293 -5.35 -11.26 -4.46
CA GLU A 293 -5.90 -12.19 -3.49
C GLU A 293 -6.28 -11.45 -2.21
N THR A 294 -7.56 -11.55 -1.84
CA THR A 294 -8.04 -11.13 -0.52
C THR A 294 -7.85 -12.31 0.43
N THR A 295 -6.79 -12.28 1.22
CA THR A 295 -6.41 -13.43 2.04
C THR A 295 -7.19 -13.53 3.34
N LYS A 296 -7.71 -12.42 3.85
CA LYS A 296 -8.51 -12.40 5.08
C LYS A 296 -9.56 -11.30 5.07
N LYS A 297 -10.75 -11.63 5.57
CA LYS A 297 -11.87 -10.70 5.71
C LYS A 297 -12.26 -10.61 7.18
N TYR A 298 -12.55 -9.40 7.63
CA TYR A 298 -13.08 -9.13 8.97
C TYR A 298 -14.36 -8.30 8.82
N LYS A 299 -15.25 -8.33 9.81
CA LYS A 299 -16.33 -7.36 9.93
C LYS A 299 -15.73 -5.98 10.27
N LEU A 300 -16.41 -4.92 9.89
CA LEU A 300 -15.98 -3.55 10.26
C LEU A 300 -15.77 -3.41 11.77
N ALA A 301 -16.64 -4.01 12.59
CA ALA A 301 -16.54 -4.02 14.05
C ALA A 301 -15.24 -4.69 14.57
N ASP A 302 -14.63 -5.57 13.79
CA ASP A 302 -13.44 -6.33 14.17
C ASP A 302 -12.13 -5.64 13.70
N ALA A 303 -12.19 -4.36 13.32
CA ALA A 303 -11.04 -3.60 12.83
C ALA A 303 -9.84 -3.62 13.80
N ALA A 304 -10.08 -3.61 15.10
CA ALA A 304 -9.02 -3.74 16.10
C ALA A 304 -8.27 -5.08 16.00
N GLN A 305 -8.99 -6.18 15.70
CA GLN A 305 -8.37 -7.48 15.50
C GLN A 305 -7.59 -7.53 14.17
N ALA A 306 -8.13 -6.92 13.11
CA ALA A 306 -7.42 -6.80 11.83
C ALA A 306 -6.08 -6.07 11.99
N HIS A 307 -6.04 -4.99 12.79
CA HIS A 307 -4.81 -4.27 13.10
C HIS A 307 -3.83 -5.12 13.92
N ARG A 308 -4.28 -5.85 14.96
CA ARG A 308 -3.43 -6.77 15.74
C ARG A 308 -2.77 -7.82 14.86
N ASP A 309 -3.54 -8.41 13.94
CA ASP A 309 -3.03 -9.46 13.06
C ASP A 309 -2.04 -8.90 12.03
N LEU A 310 -2.29 -7.68 11.51
CA LEU A 310 -1.39 -6.99 10.58
C LEU A 310 -0.05 -6.63 11.26
N GLU A 311 -0.09 -5.99 12.42
CA GLU A 311 1.09 -5.60 13.19
C GLU A 311 1.86 -6.82 13.71
N GLY A 312 1.13 -7.87 14.10
CA GLY A 312 1.69 -9.16 14.53
C GLY A 312 2.25 -10.02 13.38
N ARG A 313 2.26 -9.51 12.13
CA ARG A 313 2.74 -10.23 10.93
C ARG A 313 2.05 -11.57 10.69
N LYS A 314 0.81 -11.73 11.19
CA LYS A 314 -0.02 -12.94 11.04
C LYS A 314 -0.78 -12.97 9.71
N THR A 315 -0.66 -11.91 8.91
CA THR A 315 -1.31 -11.79 7.61
C THR A 315 -0.29 -11.88 6.47
N THR A 316 -0.73 -12.38 5.33
CA THR A 316 -0.05 -12.33 4.04
C THR A 316 -1.00 -11.68 3.03
N GLY A 317 -0.49 -11.16 1.93
CA GLY A 317 -1.35 -10.54 0.91
C GLY A 317 -2.17 -9.38 1.45
N SER A 318 -3.44 -9.32 1.08
CA SER A 318 -4.33 -8.21 1.40
C SER A 318 -5.48 -8.61 2.34
N VAL A 319 -5.82 -7.69 3.23
CA VAL A 319 -6.88 -7.82 4.24
C VAL A 319 -7.93 -6.75 4.00
N VAL A 320 -9.21 -7.10 4.14
CA VAL A 320 -10.33 -6.18 4.00
C VAL A 320 -11.28 -6.24 5.20
N LEU A 321 -11.95 -5.12 5.47
CA LEU A 321 -13.11 -5.05 6.33
C LEU A 321 -14.36 -5.03 5.47
N ILE A 322 -15.38 -5.74 5.93
CA ILE A 322 -16.72 -5.75 5.32
C ILE A 322 -17.65 -4.99 6.29
N PRO A 323 -18.27 -3.89 5.82
CA PRO A 323 -19.19 -3.07 6.63
C PRO A 323 -20.41 -3.82 7.12
#